data_6c3591029d2fa20aa78f66e9bdfeded3
#
_entry.id   6c3591029d2fa20aa78f66e9bdfeded3
#
_cell.length_a   1.000
_cell.length_b   1.000
_cell.length_c   1.000
_cell.angle_alpha   90.00
_cell.angle_beta   90.00
_cell.angle_gamma   90.00
#
_symmetry.space_group_name_H-M   'P 1'
#
loop_
_entity.id
_entity.type
_entity.pdbx_description
1 polymer ?
#
loop_
_entity_poly.entity_id
_entity_poly.type
_entity_poly.pdbx_seq_one_letter_code
_entity_poly.pdbx_strand_id
1 'polypeptide(L)'
;DKTQTAGASFVDHGLYTQVEQLNKTALRAHGLDENGQLYKVNFFEFLRYGDVIRLKTDPAYDKAAFEQLLEIKGSDDHQKLIEMLDVLNDETSPMEDLFETTFDTENIAYWMAFQILLGNTDTQSRNMYLYSPLNSKRWYILDWDNDAMLSRTEWEYRNYSDSLSWERGVSNYWGNVLFRRCLQTKRFRQELDAAIEELFRYFSADRIGEMTARYRSLVEPFVWQQPDLLHEPLSREEYDRVANSLHKEITENREAYRESLKTVSY
;
A
#
# COMPACT_ATOMS: atom_id res chain seq x y z
N ASP A 1 -3.40 4.13 -31.83
CA ASP A 1 -2.27 3.33 -32.30
C ASP A 1 -1.66 3.99 -33.54
N LYS A 2 -0.37 4.41 -33.47
CA LYS A 2 0.33 5.08 -34.59
C LYS A 2 0.67 4.14 -35.77
N THR A 3 0.33 2.85 -35.65
CA THR A 3 0.60 1.83 -36.64
C THR A 3 -0.60 1.53 -37.56
N GLN A 4 -1.75 2.16 -37.34
CA GLN A 4 -2.90 1.95 -38.22
C GLN A 4 -2.71 2.63 -39.57
N THR A 5 -2.75 1.83 -40.61
CA THR A 5 -2.78 2.31 -42.01
C THR A 5 -4.15 2.93 -42.32
N ALA A 6 -4.15 3.91 -43.19
CA ALA A 6 -5.38 4.54 -43.66
C ALA A 6 -6.37 3.48 -44.19
N GLY A 7 -7.55 3.36 -43.56
CA GLY A 7 -8.58 2.36 -43.90
C GLY A 7 -8.76 1.22 -42.88
N ALA A 8 -7.91 1.16 -41.80
CA ALA A 8 -8.15 0.22 -40.73
C ALA A 8 -9.29 0.72 -39.83
N SER A 9 -10.25 -0.15 -39.49
CA SER A 9 -11.26 0.14 -38.46
C SER A 9 -10.64 0.05 -37.08
N PHE A 10 -11.08 0.93 -36.15
CA PHE A 10 -10.75 0.75 -34.73
C PHE A 10 -11.35 -0.56 -34.23
N VAL A 11 -10.54 -1.29 -33.47
CA VAL A 11 -10.96 -2.50 -32.78
C VAL A 11 -11.09 -2.13 -31.30
N ASP A 12 -12.25 -2.48 -30.72
CA ASP A 12 -12.46 -2.35 -29.28
C ASP A 12 -11.65 -3.41 -28.54
N HIS A 13 -10.83 -2.98 -27.62
CA HIS A 13 -10.00 -3.83 -26.76
C HIS A 13 -10.47 -3.85 -25.30
N GLY A 14 -11.62 -3.23 -25.00
CA GLY A 14 -12.20 -3.19 -23.67
C GLY A 14 -11.67 -2.06 -22.78
N LEU A 15 -12.01 -2.17 -21.51
CA LEU A 15 -11.63 -1.23 -20.45
C LEU A 15 -10.21 -1.51 -19.97
N TYR A 16 -9.48 -0.44 -19.68
CA TYR A 16 -8.14 -0.51 -19.11
C TYR A 16 -8.04 0.43 -17.91
N THR A 17 -7.39 -0.05 -16.83
CA THR A 17 -6.97 0.80 -15.74
C THR A 17 -5.69 1.54 -16.14
N GLN A 18 -5.72 2.87 -16.06
CA GLN A 18 -4.52 3.68 -16.23
C GLN A 18 -3.84 3.86 -14.87
N VAL A 19 -2.61 3.37 -14.74
CA VAL A 19 -1.81 3.46 -13.52
C VAL A 19 -0.59 4.36 -13.77
N GLU A 20 -0.38 5.35 -12.90
CA GLU A 20 0.82 6.18 -12.91
C GLU A 20 2.01 5.36 -12.36
N GLN A 21 3.10 5.33 -13.11
CA GLN A 21 4.34 4.70 -12.65
C GLN A 21 5.09 5.65 -11.71
N LEU A 22 5.28 5.24 -10.45
CA LEU A 22 6.06 5.99 -9.47
C LEU A 22 7.56 5.95 -9.85
N ASN A 23 8.00 7.04 -10.46
CA ASN A 23 9.37 7.27 -10.92
C ASN A 23 9.72 8.76 -10.77
N LYS A 24 10.89 9.18 -11.24
CA LYS A 24 11.33 10.59 -11.18
C LYS A 24 10.30 11.57 -11.78
N THR A 25 9.62 11.18 -12.86
CA THR A 25 8.60 12.03 -13.49
C THR A 25 7.38 12.19 -12.58
N ALA A 26 6.91 11.12 -11.98
CA ALA A 26 5.82 11.17 -11.01
C ALA A 26 6.19 12.00 -9.78
N LEU A 27 7.39 11.77 -9.20
CA LEU A 27 7.86 12.58 -8.07
C LEU A 27 7.81 14.07 -8.38
N ARG A 28 8.33 14.48 -9.55
CA ARG A 28 8.30 15.87 -9.99
C ARG A 28 6.87 16.39 -10.17
N ALA A 29 5.99 15.60 -10.78
CA ALA A 29 4.59 15.98 -11.02
C ALA A 29 3.82 16.21 -9.71
N HIS A 30 4.19 15.47 -8.66
CA HIS A 30 3.61 15.60 -7.31
C HIS A 30 4.37 16.58 -6.39
N GLY A 31 5.36 17.33 -6.92
CA GLY A 31 6.13 18.31 -6.14
C GLY A 31 7.13 17.69 -5.17
N LEU A 32 7.46 16.41 -5.34
CA LEU A 32 8.47 15.69 -4.56
C LEU A 32 9.85 15.81 -5.21
N ASP A 33 10.92 15.63 -4.41
CA ASP A 33 12.30 15.69 -4.90
C ASP A 33 12.64 14.45 -5.75
N GLU A 34 12.77 14.65 -7.06
CA GLU A 34 13.10 13.59 -8.03
C GLU A 34 14.52 13.03 -7.91
N ASN A 35 15.41 13.70 -7.15
CA ASN A 35 16.79 13.27 -6.94
C ASN A 35 16.97 12.43 -5.67
N GLY A 36 15.90 12.25 -4.92
CA GLY A 36 15.87 11.44 -3.72
C GLY A 36 16.03 9.94 -3.99
N GLN A 37 16.11 9.17 -2.91
CA GLN A 37 16.03 7.72 -2.97
C GLN A 37 14.57 7.31 -3.14
N LEU A 38 14.33 6.37 -4.05
CA LEU A 38 13.02 5.78 -4.29
C LEU A 38 13.19 4.30 -4.59
N TYR A 39 12.58 3.46 -3.77
CA TYR A 39 12.61 2.02 -3.91
C TYR A 39 11.19 1.46 -3.96
N LYS A 40 10.88 0.62 -4.95
CA LYS A 40 9.68 -0.21 -4.89
C LYS A 40 9.97 -1.38 -3.97
N VAL A 41 9.14 -1.53 -2.95
CA VAL A 41 9.26 -2.61 -1.99
C VAL A 41 8.67 -3.88 -2.59
N ASN A 42 9.50 -4.93 -2.67
CA ASN A 42 9.08 -6.27 -3.07
C ASN A 42 8.85 -7.10 -1.79
N PHE A 43 9.61 -8.10 -1.46
CA PHE A 43 9.45 -8.82 -0.19
C PHE A 43 10.47 -8.31 0.84
N PHE A 44 10.09 -7.27 1.59
CA PHE A 44 11.01 -6.58 2.48
C PHE A 44 10.35 -6.18 3.80
N GLU A 45 10.72 -6.85 4.88
CA GLU A 45 10.19 -6.67 6.23
C GLU A 45 10.99 -5.65 7.06
N PHE A 46 11.79 -4.80 6.43
CA PHE A 46 12.69 -3.82 7.06
C PHE A 46 13.74 -4.43 8.00
N LEU A 47 14.11 -5.68 7.78
CA LEU A 47 15.31 -6.27 8.38
C LEU A 47 16.57 -5.71 7.73
N ARG A 48 17.70 -5.75 8.45
CA ARG A 48 18.97 -5.16 7.98
C ARG A 48 19.52 -5.84 6.72
N TYR A 49 19.31 -7.13 6.54
CA TYR A 49 19.81 -7.92 5.40
C TYR A 49 21.26 -7.58 4.98
N GLY A 50 22.20 -7.59 5.96
CA GLY A 50 23.58 -7.09 5.80
C GLY A 50 24.39 -7.74 4.67
N ASP A 51 24.00 -8.94 4.25
CA ASP A 51 24.62 -9.66 3.13
C ASP A 51 24.13 -9.17 1.76
N VAL A 52 22.95 -8.53 1.70
CA VAL A 52 22.28 -8.08 0.48
C VAL A 52 22.29 -6.57 0.36
N ILE A 53 21.86 -5.85 1.42
CA ILE A 53 21.79 -4.39 1.43
C ILE A 53 23.15 -3.80 1.77
N ARG A 54 23.91 -3.47 0.73
CA ARG A 54 25.27 -2.96 0.76
C ARG A 54 25.38 -1.67 -0.04
N LEU A 55 26.44 -0.92 0.20
CA LEU A 55 26.80 0.21 -0.64
C LEU A 55 27.14 -0.28 -2.05
N LYS A 56 26.79 0.48 -3.07
CA LYS A 56 27.16 0.20 -4.46
C LYS A 56 28.67 0.09 -4.68
N THR A 57 29.47 0.73 -3.81
CA THR A 57 30.94 0.68 -3.83
C THR A 57 31.52 -0.55 -3.12
N ASP A 58 30.71 -1.33 -2.40
CA ASP A 58 31.16 -2.57 -1.76
C ASP A 58 31.47 -3.62 -2.84
N PRO A 59 32.67 -4.26 -2.83
CA PRO A 59 32.99 -5.30 -3.80
C PRO A 59 32.05 -6.51 -3.80
N ALA A 60 31.33 -6.74 -2.72
CA ALA A 60 30.32 -7.81 -2.59
C ALA A 60 28.88 -7.34 -2.90
N TYR A 61 28.71 -6.12 -3.42
CA TYR A 61 27.39 -5.62 -3.82
C TYR A 61 26.88 -6.40 -5.04
N ASP A 62 25.71 -6.98 -4.89
CA ASP A 62 24.96 -7.61 -5.99
C ASP A 62 23.64 -6.86 -6.20
N LYS A 63 23.58 -6.13 -7.32
CA LYS A 63 22.38 -5.35 -7.68
C LYS A 63 21.16 -6.24 -7.86
N ALA A 64 21.31 -7.43 -8.46
CA ALA A 64 20.18 -8.31 -8.71
C ALA A 64 19.61 -8.88 -7.40
N ALA A 65 20.47 -9.25 -6.46
CA ALA A 65 20.06 -9.66 -5.13
C ALA A 65 19.39 -8.51 -4.36
N PHE A 66 19.94 -7.29 -4.43
CA PHE A 66 19.34 -6.10 -3.82
C PHE A 66 17.92 -5.83 -4.39
N GLU A 67 17.74 -5.89 -5.70
CA GLU A 67 16.47 -5.62 -6.37
C GLU A 67 15.41 -6.72 -6.15
N GLN A 68 15.77 -7.88 -5.61
CA GLN A 68 14.77 -8.85 -5.10
C GLN A 68 14.00 -8.31 -3.88
N LEU A 69 14.64 -7.46 -3.08
CA LEU A 69 14.04 -6.84 -1.90
C LEU A 69 13.48 -5.45 -2.23
N LEU A 70 14.29 -4.62 -2.87
CA LEU A 70 14.04 -3.19 -3.11
C LEU A 70 14.43 -2.80 -4.53
N GLU A 71 13.47 -2.69 -5.43
CA GLU A 71 13.72 -2.28 -6.81
C GLU A 71 14.07 -0.78 -6.87
N ILE A 72 15.23 -0.45 -7.46
CA ILE A 72 15.75 0.91 -7.52
C ILE A 72 14.99 1.73 -8.55
N LYS A 73 14.31 2.79 -8.13
CA LYS A 73 13.55 3.72 -8.98
C LYS A 73 14.08 5.17 -8.93
N GLY A 74 14.88 5.49 -7.93
CA GLY A 74 15.50 6.80 -7.70
C GLY A 74 17.02 6.75 -7.71
N SER A 75 17.64 7.48 -6.76
CA SER A 75 19.09 7.42 -6.51
C SER A 75 19.49 6.03 -6.02
N ASP A 76 20.62 5.53 -6.49
CA ASP A 76 21.24 4.26 -6.11
C ASP A 76 22.39 4.40 -5.09
N ASP A 77 22.45 5.54 -4.43
CA ASP A 77 23.25 5.71 -3.21
C ASP A 77 22.47 5.15 -2.01
N HIS A 78 22.88 4.00 -1.53
CA HIS A 78 22.19 3.27 -0.47
C HIS A 78 22.61 3.69 0.95
N GLN A 79 23.46 4.71 1.12
CA GLN A 79 23.98 5.11 2.43
C GLN A 79 22.87 5.43 3.43
N LYS A 80 21.91 6.30 3.04
CA LYS A 80 20.79 6.66 3.93
C LYS A 80 19.88 5.48 4.27
N LEU A 81 19.68 4.56 3.31
CA LEU A 81 18.89 3.35 3.53
C LEU A 81 19.57 2.47 4.58
N ILE A 82 20.87 2.26 4.46
CA ILE A 82 21.68 1.48 5.41
C ILE A 82 21.63 2.11 6.80
N GLU A 83 21.89 3.40 6.90
CA GLU A 83 21.82 4.15 8.17
C GLU A 83 20.44 4.02 8.85
N MET A 84 19.36 4.13 8.06
CA MET A 84 17.99 3.95 8.55
C MET A 84 17.76 2.54 9.08
N LEU A 85 18.18 1.53 8.32
CA LEU A 85 18.01 0.14 8.72
C LEU A 85 18.87 -0.23 9.93
N ASP A 86 20.06 0.32 10.05
CA ASP A 86 20.94 0.08 11.20
C ASP A 86 20.28 0.58 12.49
N VAL A 87 19.76 1.82 12.50
CA VAL A 87 19.07 2.36 13.69
C VAL A 87 17.70 1.72 13.92
N LEU A 88 16.98 1.34 12.87
CA LEU A 88 15.69 0.66 13.01
C LEU A 88 15.84 -0.75 13.59
N ASN A 89 16.92 -1.46 13.29
CA ASN A 89 17.17 -2.82 13.80
C ASN A 89 17.97 -2.82 15.11
N ASP A 90 18.39 -1.67 15.62
CA ASP A 90 18.95 -1.54 16.96
C ASP A 90 17.81 -1.39 17.98
N GLU A 91 17.54 -2.47 18.73
CA GLU A 91 16.48 -2.49 19.75
C GLU A 91 16.76 -1.54 20.93
N THR A 92 17.99 -1.05 21.07
CA THR A 92 18.36 -0.06 22.10
C THR A 92 18.01 1.37 21.71
N SER A 93 17.78 1.64 20.43
CA SER A 93 17.36 2.94 19.91
C SER A 93 15.85 3.14 20.14
N PRO A 94 15.41 4.14 20.93
CA PRO A 94 13.98 4.39 21.14
C PRO A 94 13.28 4.76 19.82
N MET A 95 12.09 4.21 19.58
CA MET A 95 11.35 4.51 18.35
C MET A 95 10.90 5.97 18.28
N GLU A 96 10.66 6.60 19.43
CA GLU A 96 10.37 8.03 19.54
C GLU A 96 11.46 8.90 18.90
N ASP A 97 12.75 8.56 19.10
CA ASP A 97 13.87 9.29 18.49
C ASP A 97 13.91 9.12 16.98
N LEU A 98 13.51 7.93 16.48
CA LEU A 98 13.41 7.67 15.05
C LEU A 98 12.25 8.47 14.42
N PHE A 99 11.18 8.71 15.14
CA PHE A 99 10.08 9.58 14.69
C PHE A 99 10.50 11.04 14.56
N GLU A 100 11.44 11.51 15.37
CA GLU A 100 11.92 12.89 15.25
C GLU A 100 12.94 13.05 14.11
N THR A 101 13.71 12.00 13.78
CA THR A 101 14.88 12.10 12.91
C THR A 101 14.77 11.37 11.58
N THR A 102 14.06 10.24 11.56
CA THR A 102 14.19 9.24 10.49
C THR A 102 12.88 8.97 9.75
N PHE A 103 11.75 8.92 10.45
CA PHE A 103 10.46 8.58 9.84
C PHE A 103 9.47 9.72 9.98
N ASP A 104 8.62 9.88 8.96
CA ASP A 104 7.44 10.72 9.06
C ASP A 104 6.27 9.89 9.61
N THR A 105 5.94 10.10 10.88
CA THR A 105 4.94 9.29 11.58
C THR A 105 3.53 9.51 11.06
N GLU A 106 3.19 10.74 10.69
CA GLU A 106 1.90 11.08 10.12
C GLU A 106 1.68 10.31 8.80
N ASN A 107 2.69 10.35 7.91
CA ASN A 107 2.65 9.60 6.66
C ASN A 107 2.44 8.09 6.89
N ILE A 108 3.21 7.49 7.81
CA ILE A 108 3.09 6.06 8.09
C ILE A 108 1.73 5.73 8.71
N ALA A 109 1.24 6.56 9.63
CA ALA A 109 -0.04 6.35 10.30
C ALA A 109 -1.21 6.44 9.29
N TYR A 110 -1.23 7.44 8.42
CA TYR A 110 -2.26 7.57 7.38
C TYR A 110 -2.18 6.47 6.34
N TRP A 111 -0.98 6.09 5.90
CA TRP A 111 -0.81 4.97 4.97
C TRP A 111 -1.34 3.68 5.60
N MET A 112 -0.95 3.35 6.83
CA MET A 112 -1.41 2.14 7.53
C MET A 112 -2.92 2.18 7.77
N ALA A 113 -3.47 3.32 8.19
CA ALA A 113 -4.90 3.50 8.39
C ALA A 113 -5.71 3.28 7.10
N PHE A 114 -5.21 3.78 5.98
CA PHE A 114 -5.81 3.59 4.66
C PHE A 114 -5.86 2.09 4.29
N GLN A 115 -4.72 1.40 4.40
CA GLN A 115 -4.65 -0.04 4.11
C GLN A 115 -5.57 -0.86 5.01
N ILE A 116 -5.60 -0.56 6.30
CA ILE A 116 -6.45 -1.26 7.28
C ILE A 116 -7.94 -1.06 6.97
N LEU A 117 -8.37 0.17 6.76
CA LEU A 117 -9.78 0.48 6.51
C LEU A 117 -10.28 -0.12 5.20
N LEU A 118 -9.46 -0.11 4.16
CA LEU A 118 -9.83 -0.67 2.87
C LEU A 118 -9.54 -2.18 2.75
N GLY A 119 -9.02 -2.80 3.81
CA GLY A 119 -8.85 -4.25 3.90
C GLY A 119 -7.75 -4.81 3.00
N ASN A 120 -6.73 -4.00 2.65
CA ASN A 120 -5.60 -4.47 1.86
C ASN A 120 -4.66 -5.31 2.73
N THR A 121 -4.73 -6.63 2.59
CA THR A 121 -3.89 -7.56 3.35
C THR A 121 -2.54 -7.83 2.68
N ASP A 122 -2.29 -7.27 1.50
CA ASP A 122 -1.11 -7.56 0.68
C ASP A 122 -0.02 -6.47 0.79
N THR A 123 0.07 -5.78 1.92
CA THR A 123 0.93 -4.61 2.11
C THR A 123 1.89 -4.70 3.30
N GLN A 124 2.04 -5.87 3.93
CA GLN A 124 2.95 -5.99 5.09
C GLN A 124 4.44 -5.89 4.71
N SER A 125 4.82 -6.32 3.49
CA SER A 125 6.22 -6.35 3.04
C SER A 125 6.39 -6.06 1.54
N ARG A 126 5.35 -5.57 0.88
CA ARG A 126 5.32 -5.22 -0.54
C ARG A 126 4.20 -4.21 -0.83
N ASN A 127 3.98 -3.90 -2.11
CA ASN A 127 2.91 -3.00 -2.57
C ASN A 127 3.00 -1.60 -1.94
N MET A 128 4.22 -1.10 -1.83
CA MET A 128 4.53 0.27 -1.42
C MET A 128 5.86 0.72 -2.01
N TYR A 129 6.11 2.02 -1.97
CA TYR A 129 7.43 2.58 -2.24
C TYR A 129 7.98 3.23 -0.98
N LEU A 130 9.27 3.08 -0.80
CA LEU A 130 10.04 3.76 0.22
C LEU A 130 10.76 4.95 -0.41
N TYR A 131 10.48 6.16 0.08
CA TYR A 131 10.99 7.40 -0.49
C TYR A 131 11.71 8.25 0.57
N SER A 132 12.84 8.87 0.19
CA SER A 132 13.54 9.86 0.98
C SER A 132 14.10 10.97 0.10
N PRO A 133 13.76 12.26 0.31
CA PRO A 133 14.33 13.38 -0.44
C PRO A 133 15.86 13.43 -0.33
N LEU A 134 16.55 13.98 -1.34
CA LEU A 134 18.02 14.01 -1.37
C LEU A 134 18.63 14.65 -0.11
N ASN A 135 18.11 15.81 0.27
CA ASN A 135 18.63 16.62 1.37
C ASN A 135 17.90 16.40 2.70
N SER A 136 17.23 15.26 2.87
CA SER A 136 16.52 14.88 4.09
C SER A 136 16.96 13.49 4.54
N LYS A 137 16.91 13.25 5.85
CA LYS A 137 17.05 11.90 6.41
C LYS A 137 15.71 11.22 6.65
N ARG A 138 14.59 11.95 6.42
CA ARG A 138 13.25 11.40 6.62
C ARG A 138 12.85 10.45 5.51
N TRP A 139 12.16 9.40 5.92
CA TRP A 139 11.60 8.38 5.05
C TRP A 139 10.08 8.44 5.09
N TYR A 140 9.50 8.23 3.89
CA TYR A 140 8.06 8.23 3.63
C TYR A 140 7.67 6.93 2.93
N ILE A 141 6.47 6.46 3.19
CA ILE A 141 5.84 5.39 2.42
C ILE A 141 4.93 6.04 1.38
N LEU A 142 5.12 5.68 0.11
CA LEU A 142 4.19 6.04 -0.97
C LEU A 142 3.36 4.82 -1.33
N ASP A 143 2.09 5.07 -1.56
CA ASP A 143 1.10 4.05 -1.82
C ASP A 143 1.24 3.41 -3.20
N TRP A 144 0.98 2.11 -3.30
CA TRP A 144 1.06 1.36 -4.55
C TRP A 144 0.23 0.08 -4.49
N ASP A 145 -0.41 -0.26 -5.63
CA ASP A 145 -1.05 -1.54 -5.89
C ASP A 145 -2.20 -1.86 -4.93
N ASN A 146 -3.29 -1.13 -5.11
CA ASN A 146 -4.48 -1.21 -4.26
C ASN A 146 -5.58 -2.11 -4.84
N ASP A 147 -5.26 -3.01 -5.75
CA ASP A 147 -6.22 -3.86 -6.44
C ASP A 147 -6.84 -4.95 -5.54
N ALA A 148 -6.19 -5.26 -4.42
CA ALA A 148 -6.69 -6.19 -3.41
C ALA A 148 -7.63 -5.55 -2.37
N MET A 149 -7.93 -4.25 -2.48
CA MET A 149 -8.82 -3.54 -1.55
C MET A 149 -10.29 -3.82 -1.83
N LEU A 150 -11.10 -3.86 -0.75
CA LEU A 150 -12.58 -3.94 -0.83
C LEU A 150 -13.06 -5.04 -1.79
N SER A 151 -12.34 -6.15 -1.83
CA SER A 151 -12.51 -7.21 -2.83
C SER A 151 -13.21 -8.46 -2.29
N ARG A 152 -13.80 -8.42 -1.09
CA ARG A 152 -14.40 -9.60 -0.49
C ARG A 152 -15.60 -10.08 -1.27
N THR A 153 -15.48 -11.26 -1.83
CA THR A 153 -16.57 -11.99 -2.47
C THR A 153 -17.49 -12.59 -1.39
N GLU A 154 -18.71 -13.00 -1.79
CA GLU A 154 -19.62 -13.72 -0.89
C GLU A 154 -19.00 -15.04 -0.40
N TRP A 155 -18.20 -15.69 -1.25
CA TRP A 155 -17.50 -16.91 -0.87
C TRP A 155 -16.54 -16.67 0.29
N GLU A 156 -15.79 -15.57 0.27
CA GLU A 156 -14.87 -15.20 1.35
C GLU A 156 -15.62 -14.87 2.65
N TYR A 157 -16.77 -14.19 2.57
CA TYR A 157 -17.60 -13.96 3.75
C TYR A 157 -18.15 -15.25 4.36
N ARG A 158 -18.58 -16.19 3.54
CA ARG A 158 -19.14 -17.48 4.03
C ARG A 158 -18.08 -18.45 4.52
N ASN A 159 -16.89 -18.40 3.94
CA ASN A 159 -15.78 -19.30 4.26
C ASN A 159 -14.70 -18.62 5.12
N TYR A 160 -15.04 -17.45 5.68
CA TYR A 160 -14.17 -16.72 6.56
C TYR A 160 -13.82 -17.62 7.75
N SER A 161 -12.54 -18.02 7.82
CA SER A 161 -12.02 -18.79 8.95
C SER A 161 -11.27 -17.87 9.90
N ASP A 162 -11.21 -18.23 11.17
CA ASP A 162 -10.42 -17.52 12.19
C ASP A 162 -8.94 -17.41 11.78
N SER A 163 -8.48 -18.29 10.88
CA SER A 163 -7.10 -18.23 10.34
C SER A 163 -6.80 -16.98 9.54
N LEU A 164 -7.80 -16.30 8.94
CA LEU A 164 -7.62 -15.05 8.24
C LEU A 164 -7.73 -13.82 9.16
N SER A 165 -8.19 -14.00 10.39
CA SER A 165 -8.35 -12.89 11.34
C SER A 165 -7.00 -12.24 11.71
N TRP A 166 -5.92 -13.00 11.74
CA TRP A 166 -4.57 -12.52 12.03
C TRP A 166 -4.01 -11.60 10.93
N GLU A 167 -4.52 -11.69 9.70
CA GLU A 167 -4.13 -10.82 8.59
C GLU A 167 -4.87 -9.47 8.61
N ARG A 168 -5.85 -9.28 9.48
CA ARG A 168 -6.66 -8.07 9.56
C ARG A 168 -6.19 -7.11 10.64
N GLY A 169 -6.50 -5.83 10.40
CA GLY A 169 -6.13 -4.76 11.33
C GLY A 169 -4.63 -4.67 11.51
N VAL A 170 -4.15 -4.42 12.72
CA VAL A 170 -2.72 -4.29 13.01
C VAL A 170 -1.97 -5.63 12.98
N SER A 171 -2.67 -6.75 13.07
CA SER A 171 -2.05 -8.09 13.06
C SER A 171 -1.30 -8.36 11.76
N ASN A 172 -1.79 -7.86 10.63
CA ASN A 172 -1.14 -7.98 9.33
C ASN A 172 0.28 -7.38 9.30
N TYR A 173 0.57 -6.39 10.14
CA TYR A 173 1.84 -5.65 10.13
C TYR A 173 2.85 -6.14 11.16
N TRP A 174 2.49 -7.11 12.00
CA TRP A 174 3.31 -7.53 13.12
C TRP A 174 4.63 -8.21 12.73
N GLY A 175 4.67 -8.85 11.57
CA GLY A 175 5.87 -9.48 11.01
C GLY A 175 6.93 -8.50 10.48
N ASN A 176 6.56 -7.24 10.25
CA ASN A 176 7.44 -6.21 9.70
C ASN A 176 8.08 -5.40 10.83
N VAL A 177 9.41 -5.22 10.79
CA VAL A 177 10.16 -4.54 11.85
C VAL A 177 9.70 -3.11 12.07
N LEU A 178 9.56 -2.33 10.98
CA LEU A 178 9.13 -0.92 11.08
C LEU A 178 7.74 -0.83 11.71
N PHE A 179 6.79 -1.53 11.14
CA PHE A 179 5.39 -1.43 11.59
C PHE A 179 5.20 -1.99 12.99
N ARG A 180 5.84 -3.11 13.33
CA ARG A 180 5.82 -3.67 14.69
C ARG A 180 6.34 -2.66 15.71
N ARG A 181 7.50 -2.05 15.46
CA ARG A 181 8.07 -1.03 16.36
C ARG A 181 7.20 0.21 16.47
N CYS A 182 6.61 0.66 15.36
CA CYS A 182 5.60 1.72 15.38
C CYS A 182 4.42 1.33 16.29
N LEU A 183 3.83 0.16 16.09
CA LEU A 183 2.67 -0.33 16.84
C LEU A 183 2.96 -0.55 18.34
N GLN A 184 4.20 -0.88 18.72
CA GLN A 184 4.63 -0.97 20.12
C GLN A 184 4.72 0.40 20.79
N THR A 185 4.79 1.50 20.03
CA THR A 185 4.95 2.85 20.55
C THR A 185 3.59 3.51 20.82
N LYS A 186 3.36 3.96 22.05
CA LYS A 186 2.07 4.56 22.45
C LYS A 186 1.69 5.78 21.60
N ARG A 187 2.65 6.66 21.32
CA ARG A 187 2.45 7.85 20.49
C ARG A 187 1.93 7.47 19.12
N PHE A 188 2.58 6.51 18.46
CA PHE A 188 2.18 6.07 17.12
C PHE A 188 0.77 5.47 17.12
N ARG A 189 0.40 4.66 18.12
CA ARG A 189 -0.97 4.12 18.20
C ARG A 189 -2.02 5.21 18.32
N GLN A 190 -1.73 6.30 19.02
CA GLN A 190 -2.63 7.45 19.12
C GLN A 190 -2.77 8.17 17.76
N GLU A 191 -1.68 8.34 17.01
CA GLU A 191 -1.69 8.91 15.67
C GLU A 191 -2.45 8.01 14.70
N LEU A 192 -2.20 6.70 14.74
CA LEU A 192 -2.92 5.71 13.93
C LEU A 192 -4.43 5.68 14.24
N ASP A 193 -4.81 5.72 15.51
CA ASP A 193 -6.22 5.74 15.93
C ASP A 193 -6.92 7.02 15.42
N ALA A 194 -6.24 8.16 15.51
CA ALA A 194 -6.74 9.42 14.96
C ALA A 194 -6.91 9.37 13.43
N ALA A 195 -5.92 8.82 12.71
CA ALA A 195 -5.96 8.66 11.26
C ALA A 195 -7.09 7.69 10.82
N ILE A 196 -7.29 6.58 11.53
CA ILE A 196 -8.40 5.63 11.31
C ILE A 196 -9.75 6.35 11.44
N GLU A 197 -9.95 7.11 12.52
CA GLU A 197 -11.21 7.79 12.75
C GLU A 197 -11.46 8.94 11.76
N GLU A 198 -10.40 9.63 11.30
CA GLU A 198 -10.52 10.66 10.27
C GLU A 198 -10.87 10.06 8.92
N LEU A 199 -10.14 9.05 8.47
CA LEU A 199 -10.39 8.37 7.20
C LEU A 199 -11.75 7.67 7.20
N PHE A 200 -12.17 7.07 8.32
CA PHE A 200 -13.50 6.45 8.42
C PHE A 200 -14.63 7.47 8.24
N ARG A 201 -14.47 8.70 8.76
CA ARG A 201 -15.43 9.79 8.51
C ARG A 201 -15.39 10.26 7.06
N TYR A 202 -14.19 10.28 6.45
CA TYR A 202 -14.04 10.61 5.05
C TYR A 202 -14.74 9.58 4.14
N PHE A 203 -14.61 8.30 4.43
CA PHE A 203 -15.26 7.20 3.72
C PHE A 203 -16.68 6.93 4.23
N SER A 204 -17.46 7.99 4.46
CA SER A 204 -18.88 7.86 4.86
C SER A 204 -19.71 7.05 3.85
N ALA A 205 -20.84 6.48 4.31
CA ALA A 205 -21.74 5.72 3.45
C ALA A 205 -22.19 6.53 2.21
N ASP A 206 -22.55 7.81 2.41
CA ASP A 206 -22.98 8.68 1.33
C ASP A 206 -21.87 8.88 0.30
N ARG A 207 -20.64 9.17 0.75
CA ARG A 207 -19.50 9.39 -0.15
C ARG A 207 -19.12 8.12 -0.91
N ILE A 208 -19.07 6.97 -0.26
CA ILE A 208 -18.81 5.70 -0.93
C ILE A 208 -19.92 5.39 -1.93
N GLY A 209 -21.19 5.63 -1.56
CA GLY A 209 -22.32 5.45 -2.47
C GLY A 209 -22.24 6.33 -3.71
N GLU A 210 -21.93 7.63 -3.55
CA GLU A 210 -21.73 8.57 -4.65
C GLU A 210 -20.58 8.16 -5.58
N MET A 211 -19.43 7.80 -5.00
CA MET A 211 -18.28 7.35 -5.79
C MET A 211 -18.61 6.08 -6.57
N THR A 212 -19.21 5.10 -5.91
CA THR A 212 -19.61 3.82 -6.55
C THR A 212 -20.60 4.07 -7.67
N ALA A 213 -21.64 4.87 -7.45
CA ALA A 213 -22.61 5.20 -8.48
C ALA A 213 -21.98 5.89 -9.69
N ARG A 214 -21.04 6.82 -9.44
CA ARG A 214 -20.30 7.51 -10.50
C ARG A 214 -19.45 6.53 -11.32
N TYR A 215 -18.66 5.67 -10.68
CA TYR A 215 -17.82 4.72 -11.42
C TYR A 215 -18.66 3.69 -12.16
N ARG A 216 -19.71 3.17 -11.56
CA ARG A 216 -20.65 2.26 -12.24
C ARG A 216 -21.23 2.89 -13.49
N SER A 217 -21.67 4.13 -13.43
CA SER A 217 -22.23 4.82 -14.61
C SER A 217 -21.23 4.95 -15.78
N LEU A 218 -19.92 4.92 -15.48
CA LEU A 218 -18.87 5.01 -16.49
C LEU A 218 -18.50 3.63 -17.08
N VAL A 219 -18.49 2.57 -16.26
CA VAL A 219 -17.96 1.26 -16.68
C VAL A 219 -19.03 0.24 -17.08
N GLU A 220 -20.22 0.26 -16.46
CA GLU A 220 -21.29 -0.70 -16.73
C GLU A 220 -21.74 -0.78 -18.21
N PRO A 221 -21.73 0.30 -19.01
CA PRO A 221 -22.02 0.20 -20.44
C PRO A 221 -21.07 -0.70 -21.21
N PHE A 222 -19.88 -0.98 -20.68
CA PHE A 222 -18.82 -1.74 -21.34
C PHE A 222 -18.62 -3.11 -20.69
N VAL A 223 -18.56 -3.21 -19.36
CA VAL A 223 -18.29 -4.46 -18.61
C VAL A 223 -19.17 -5.63 -19.07
N TRP A 224 -20.44 -5.36 -19.44
CA TRP A 224 -21.40 -6.39 -19.87
C TRP A 224 -21.43 -6.60 -21.38
N GLN A 225 -20.43 -6.12 -22.12
CA GLN A 225 -20.27 -6.29 -23.56
C GLN A 225 -18.92 -6.91 -23.88
N GLN A 226 -18.79 -7.46 -25.08
CA GLN A 226 -17.52 -7.92 -25.62
C GLN A 226 -16.62 -6.72 -25.90
N PRO A 227 -15.30 -6.77 -25.58
CA PRO A 227 -14.55 -7.94 -25.10
C PRO A 227 -14.54 -8.13 -23.58
N ASP A 228 -14.94 -7.14 -22.76
CA ASP A 228 -14.81 -7.17 -21.30
C ASP A 228 -15.58 -8.32 -20.66
N LEU A 229 -16.77 -8.63 -21.16
CA LEU A 229 -17.60 -9.74 -20.68
C LEU A 229 -16.88 -11.09 -20.66
N LEU A 230 -15.86 -11.29 -21.51
CA LEU A 230 -15.05 -12.52 -21.51
C LEU A 230 -14.17 -12.67 -20.28
N HIS A 231 -13.90 -11.57 -19.61
CA HIS A 231 -12.97 -11.47 -18.48
C HIS A 231 -13.68 -11.15 -17.17
N GLU A 232 -15.01 -10.97 -17.21
CA GLU A 232 -15.80 -10.66 -16.01
C GLU A 232 -15.93 -11.91 -15.12
N PRO A 233 -15.33 -11.90 -13.91
CA PRO A 233 -15.36 -13.04 -13.01
C PRO A 233 -16.64 -13.16 -12.19
N LEU A 234 -17.46 -12.10 -12.15
CA LEU A 234 -18.65 -12.01 -11.30
C LEU A 234 -19.93 -12.12 -12.12
N SER A 235 -20.97 -12.72 -11.53
CA SER A 235 -22.32 -12.54 -12.04
C SER A 235 -22.79 -11.09 -11.81
N ARG A 236 -23.78 -10.64 -12.59
CA ARG A 236 -24.38 -9.30 -12.40
C ARG A 236 -24.92 -9.12 -10.97
N GLU A 237 -25.54 -10.15 -10.41
CA GLU A 237 -26.06 -10.13 -9.07
C GLU A 237 -24.94 -9.97 -8.03
N GLU A 238 -23.85 -10.70 -8.20
CA GLU A 238 -22.69 -10.59 -7.30
C GLU A 238 -21.97 -9.25 -7.45
N TYR A 239 -21.83 -8.73 -8.65
CA TYR A 239 -21.31 -7.40 -8.91
C TYR A 239 -22.12 -6.32 -8.16
N ASP A 240 -23.47 -6.38 -8.26
CA ASP A 240 -24.36 -5.46 -7.56
C ASP A 240 -24.23 -5.59 -6.04
N ARG A 241 -24.11 -6.79 -5.52
CA ARG A 241 -23.91 -7.06 -4.11
C ARG A 241 -22.60 -6.49 -3.60
N VAL A 242 -21.50 -6.74 -4.29
CA VAL A 242 -20.17 -6.21 -3.92
C VAL A 242 -20.20 -4.69 -3.94
N ALA A 243 -20.68 -4.07 -5.02
CA ALA A 243 -20.76 -2.62 -5.12
C ALA A 243 -21.58 -1.94 -4.00
N ASN A 244 -22.60 -2.63 -3.50
CA ASN A 244 -23.44 -2.13 -2.40
C ASN A 244 -22.90 -2.47 -0.99
N SER A 245 -21.85 -3.30 -0.88
CA SER A 245 -21.28 -3.72 0.41
C SER A 245 -20.01 -2.98 0.82
N LEU A 246 -19.46 -2.11 -0.01
CA LEU A 246 -18.15 -1.49 0.21
C LEU A 246 -18.05 -0.75 1.55
N HIS A 247 -19.03 0.10 1.89
CA HIS A 247 -19.01 0.82 3.17
C HIS A 247 -19.18 -0.13 4.37
N LYS A 248 -19.95 -1.22 4.21
CA LYS A 248 -20.05 -2.26 5.24
C LYS A 248 -18.70 -2.91 5.49
N GLU A 249 -17.95 -3.23 4.45
CA GLU A 249 -16.60 -3.81 4.56
C GLU A 249 -15.65 -2.85 5.29
N ILE A 250 -15.65 -1.55 4.96
CA ILE A 250 -14.87 -0.54 5.67
C ILE A 250 -15.23 -0.51 7.17
N THR A 251 -16.52 -0.61 7.50
CA THR A 251 -16.98 -0.63 8.90
C THR A 251 -16.46 -1.87 9.63
N GLU A 252 -16.57 -3.03 9.03
CA GLU A 252 -16.09 -4.30 9.59
C GLU A 252 -14.54 -4.31 9.74
N ASN A 253 -13.81 -3.68 8.80
CA ASN A 253 -12.36 -3.52 8.91
C ASN A 253 -11.98 -2.61 10.08
N ARG A 254 -12.71 -1.52 10.31
CA ARG A 254 -12.51 -0.67 11.48
C ARG A 254 -12.75 -1.43 12.78
N GLU A 255 -13.78 -2.27 12.85
CA GLU A 255 -14.03 -3.11 14.02
C GLU A 255 -12.92 -4.14 14.23
N ALA A 256 -12.45 -4.79 13.16
CA ALA A 256 -11.32 -5.71 13.20
C ALA A 256 -10.03 -5.01 13.68
N TYR A 257 -9.79 -3.77 13.24
CA TYR A 257 -8.69 -2.95 13.76
C TYR A 257 -8.78 -2.79 15.28
N ARG A 258 -9.94 -2.38 15.79
CA ARG A 258 -10.15 -2.15 17.22
C ARG A 258 -9.96 -3.42 18.05
N GLU A 259 -10.36 -4.58 17.53
CA GLU A 259 -10.13 -5.86 18.18
C GLU A 259 -8.66 -6.27 18.15
N SER A 260 -8.01 -6.15 17.01
CA SER A 260 -6.60 -6.53 16.86
C SER A 260 -5.66 -5.64 17.68
N LEU A 261 -6.02 -4.37 17.88
CA LEU A 261 -5.24 -3.44 18.71
C LEU A 261 -5.16 -3.89 20.18
N LYS A 262 -6.16 -4.61 20.68
CA LYS A 262 -6.17 -5.16 22.04
C LYS A 262 -5.13 -6.27 22.25
N THR A 263 -4.65 -6.87 21.16
CA THR A 263 -3.64 -7.94 21.20
C THR A 263 -2.21 -7.42 21.18
N VAL A 264 -2.01 -6.12 20.97
CA VAL A 264 -0.68 -5.50 20.97
C VAL A 264 -0.12 -5.55 22.39
N SER A 265 0.93 -6.36 22.56
CA SER A 265 1.70 -6.40 23.82
C SER A 265 2.76 -5.29 23.82
N TYR A 266 2.93 -4.66 24.97
CA TYR A 266 3.89 -3.57 25.22
C TYR A 266 5.28 -4.13 25.49
#